data_33b5565ffcac756bb048cb0837b3c6c1
#
_entry.id   33b5565ffcac756bb048cb0837b3c6c1
#
_cell.length_a   1.000
_cell.length_b   1.000
_cell.length_c   1.000
_cell.angle_alpha   90.00
_cell.angle_beta   90.00
_cell.angle_gamma   90.00
#
_symmetry.space_group_name_H-M   'P 1'
#
loop_
_entity.id
_entity.type
_entity.pdbx_description
1 polymer ?
#
loop_
_entity_poly.entity_id
_entity_poly.type
_entity_poly.pdbx_seq_one_letter_code
_entity_poly.pdbx_strand_id
1 'polypeptide(L)'
;RDWSADVCSSDLLMAVSVVGVLLAPAIAALYSSRLRSGDVVAQQALMTDLLRMFMPQIFFYGLTALFTAMLNARRRFAAAAFAPALNNLVVIAVLLALPRLHPGRETVGSVLGDRGGELLLGLGTTLGVVVMTVVLWPALRRTGVRLRWVWDLRHPAVRRLVRLSGWTVGYAVANQVAFWIVLVLSYRTAGDTSAYLAAFTFFQLPHGLFTVS
;
A
#
# COMPACT_ATOMS: atom_id res chain seq x y z
N ARG A 1 -20.86 23.92 3.80
CA ARG A 1 -19.54 23.28 3.96
C ARG A 1 -19.44 22.23 2.88
N ASP A 2 -18.68 22.55 1.86
CA ASP A 2 -18.64 21.85 0.59
C ASP A 2 -17.81 20.56 0.70
N TRP A 3 -18.50 19.45 0.81
CA TRP A 3 -17.94 18.09 0.81
C TRP A 3 -17.56 17.60 -0.61
N SER A 4 -17.68 18.48 -1.61
CA SER A 4 -17.36 18.17 -3.01
C SER A 4 -15.87 17.91 -3.27
N ALA A 5 -14.99 18.40 -2.40
CA ALA A 5 -13.54 18.22 -2.54
C ALA A 5 -13.08 16.77 -2.26
N ASP A 6 -13.84 16.02 -1.47
CA ASP A 6 -13.43 14.71 -0.98
C ASP A 6 -13.59 13.60 -2.04
N VAL A 7 -14.47 13.80 -3.01
CA VAL A 7 -14.76 12.81 -4.05
C VAL A 7 -13.84 12.98 -5.26
N CYS A 8 -13.37 14.19 -5.52
CA CYS A 8 -12.39 14.44 -6.57
C CYS A 8 -11.03 13.78 -6.26
N SER A 9 -10.71 13.57 -4.98
CA SER A 9 -9.50 12.84 -4.59
C SER A 9 -9.58 11.34 -4.91
N SER A 10 -10.77 10.73 -4.91
CA SER A 10 -10.93 9.31 -5.23
C SER A 10 -10.70 9.00 -6.71
N ASP A 11 -11.05 9.94 -7.60
CA ASP A 11 -10.81 9.78 -9.05
C ASP A 11 -9.33 9.87 -9.37
N LEU A 12 -8.62 10.79 -8.70
CA LEU A 12 -7.17 10.88 -8.82
C LEU A 12 -6.49 9.60 -8.30
N LEU A 13 -6.97 9.04 -7.19
CA LEU A 13 -6.45 7.79 -6.64
C LEU A 13 -6.72 6.61 -7.58
N MET A 14 -7.91 6.57 -8.20
CA MET A 14 -8.23 5.55 -9.20
C MET A 14 -7.32 5.69 -10.43
N ALA A 15 -7.13 6.90 -10.94
CA ALA A 15 -6.23 7.17 -12.06
C ALA A 15 -4.78 6.76 -11.72
N VAL A 16 -4.28 7.10 -10.54
CA VAL A 16 -2.94 6.70 -10.06
C VAL A 16 -2.83 5.18 -9.96
N SER A 17 -3.86 4.50 -9.44
CA SER A 17 -3.89 3.03 -9.38
C SER A 17 -3.84 2.39 -10.76
N VAL A 18 -4.62 2.90 -11.72
CA VAL A 18 -4.62 2.41 -13.10
C VAL A 18 -3.26 2.65 -13.76
N VAL A 19 -2.71 3.85 -13.63
CA VAL A 19 -1.36 4.17 -14.14
C VAL A 19 -0.31 3.26 -13.50
N GLY A 20 -0.41 2.99 -12.20
CA GLY A 20 0.48 2.06 -11.50
C GLY A 20 0.40 0.64 -12.06
N VAL A 21 -0.80 0.13 -12.34
CA VAL A 21 -0.99 -1.19 -12.98
C VAL A 21 -0.32 -1.24 -14.37
N LEU A 22 -0.47 -0.17 -15.16
CA LEU A 22 0.15 -0.08 -16.49
C LEU A 22 1.68 0.04 -16.42
N LEU A 23 2.20 0.74 -15.41
CA LEU A 23 3.64 0.92 -15.20
C LEU A 23 4.29 -0.24 -14.44
N ALA A 24 3.53 -1.20 -13.92
CA ALA A 24 4.04 -2.33 -13.15
C ALA A 24 5.22 -3.06 -13.84
N PRO A 25 5.20 -3.38 -15.14
CA PRO A 25 6.33 -4.02 -15.80
C PRO A 25 7.58 -3.13 -15.84
N ALA A 26 7.42 -1.81 -16.03
CA ALA A 26 8.54 -0.88 -16.03
C ALA A 26 9.17 -0.74 -14.64
N ILE A 27 8.34 -0.71 -13.60
CA ILE A 27 8.78 -0.69 -12.21
C ILE A 27 9.52 -1.99 -11.88
N ALA A 28 8.97 -3.15 -12.25
CA ALA A 28 9.61 -4.45 -12.05
C ALA A 28 10.97 -4.52 -12.76
N ALA A 29 11.06 -4.05 -14.01
CA ALA A 29 12.29 -3.99 -14.77
C ALA A 29 13.35 -3.08 -14.09
N LEU A 30 12.95 -1.94 -13.56
CA LEU A 30 13.85 -1.02 -12.85
C LEU A 30 14.44 -1.68 -11.60
N TYR A 31 13.61 -2.35 -10.79
CA TYR A 31 14.06 -3.01 -9.56
C TYR A 31 14.90 -4.28 -9.85
N SER A 32 14.59 -5.01 -10.91
CA SER A 32 15.31 -6.21 -11.29
C SER A 32 16.59 -5.94 -12.12
N SER A 33 16.82 -4.71 -12.55
CA SER A 33 17.96 -4.33 -13.41
C SER A 33 19.35 -4.67 -12.85
N ARG A 34 19.46 -4.90 -11.54
CA ARG A 34 20.71 -5.24 -10.84
C ARG A 34 20.79 -6.68 -10.34
N LEU A 35 19.76 -7.46 -10.56
CA LEU A 35 19.80 -8.90 -10.22
C LEU A 35 20.75 -9.60 -11.19
N ARG A 36 21.84 -10.19 -10.66
CA ARG A 36 22.87 -10.87 -11.45
C ARG A 36 22.84 -12.39 -11.33
N SER A 37 21.99 -12.94 -10.47
CA SER A 37 21.93 -14.38 -10.21
C SER A 37 20.48 -14.86 -10.13
N GLY A 38 20.20 -15.97 -10.79
CA GLY A 38 18.90 -16.62 -10.82
C GLY A 38 18.13 -16.37 -12.12
N ASP A 39 16.91 -16.88 -12.17
CA ASP A 39 16.01 -16.69 -13.30
C ASP A 39 15.39 -15.28 -13.23
N VAL A 40 16.14 -14.28 -13.72
CA VAL A 40 15.76 -12.85 -13.70
C VAL A 40 14.40 -12.64 -14.39
N VAL A 41 14.15 -13.38 -15.47
CA VAL A 41 12.90 -13.27 -16.25
C VAL A 41 11.71 -13.73 -15.42
N ALA A 42 11.83 -14.86 -14.74
CA ALA A 42 10.76 -15.40 -13.90
C ALA A 42 10.51 -14.51 -12.67
N GLN A 43 11.57 -14.00 -12.03
CA GLN A 43 11.43 -13.04 -10.92
C GLN A 43 10.77 -11.73 -11.35
N GLN A 44 11.13 -11.22 -12.54
CA GLN A 44 10.53 -10.00 -13.09
C GLN A 44 9.04 -10.20 -13.43
N ALA A 45 8.69 -11.37 -13.96
CA ALA A 45 7.31 -11.74 -14.24
C ALA A 45 6.48 -11.77 -12.94
N LEU A 46 6.95 -12.50 -11.92
CA LEU A 46 6.29 -12.54 -10.59
C LEU A 46 6.13 -11.15 -9.99
N MET A 47 7.20 -10.35 -10.00
CA MET A 47 7.16 -8.98 -9.46
C MET A 47 6.13 -8.12 -10.21
N THR A 48 6.03 -8.27 -11.53
CA THR A 48 5.05 -7.57 -12.35
C THR A 48 3.62 -7.96 -11.98
N ASP A 49 3.36 -9.26 -11.84
CA ASP A 49 2.02 -9.76 -11.53
C ASP A 49 1.60 -9.39 -10.10
N LEU A 50 2.49 -9.49 -9.12
CA LEU A 50 2.24 -9.02 -7.76
C LEU A 50 2.00 -7.50 -7.72
N LEU A 51 2.80 -6.71 -8.43
CA LEU A 51 2.58 -5.26 -8.52
C LEU A 51 1.21 -4.93 -9.10
N ARG A 52 0.78 -5.62 -10.16
CA ARG A 52 -0.57 -5.44 -10.73
C ARG A 52 -1.68 -5.74 -9.73
N MET A 53 -1.48 -6.75 -8.87
CA MET A 53 -2.44 -7.10 -7.82
C MET A 53 -2.42 -6.10 -6.65
N PHE A 54 -1.28 -5.44 -6.39
CA PHE A 54 -1.14 -4.47 -5.30
C PHE A 54 -1.52 -3.04 -5.68
N MET A 55 -1.37 -2.63 -6.95
CA MET A 55 -1.68 -1.27 -7.37
C MET A 55 -3.11 -0.82 -7.05
N PRO A 56 -4.16 -1.66 -7.16
CA PRO A 56 -5.50 -1.29 -6.73
C PRO A 56 -5.62 -0.94 -5.24
N GLN A 57 -4.68 -1.39 -4.39
CA GLN A 57 -4.66 -1.04 -2.97
C GLN A 57 -4.51 0.47 -2.75
N ILE A 58 -3.82 1.19 -3.66
CA ILE A 58 -3.63 2.64 -3.58
C ILE A 58 -4.99 3.35 -3.49
N PHE A 59 -5.96 2.92 -4.30
CA PHE A 59 -7.32 3.44 -4.26
C PHE A 59 -7.97 3.21 -2.88
N PHE A 60 -7.91 1.98 -2.37
CA PHE A 60 -8.51 1.62 -1.08
C PHE A 60 -7.81 2.30 0.10
N TYR A 61 -6.48 2.45 0.07
CA TYR A 61 -5.75 3.22 1.08
C TYR A 61 -6.18 4.68 1.10
N GLY A 62 -6.33 5.30 -0.07
CA GLY A 62 -6.81 6.68 -0.16
C GLY A 62 -8.25 6.82 0.36
N LEU A 63 -9.12 5.86 0.02
CA LEU A 63 -10.49 5.84 0.53
C LEU A 63 -10.54 5.64 2.04
N THR A 64 -9.68 4.76 2.58
CA THR A 64 -9.50 4.58 4.03
C THR A 64 -9.04 5.86 4.71
N ALA A 65 -8.05 6.55 4.14
CA ALA A 65 -7.58 7.83 4.68
C ALA A 65 -8.69 8.88 4.71
N LEU A 66 -9.50 8.95 3.65
CA LEU A 66 -10.66 9.84 3.57
C LEU A 66 -11.71 9.50 4.65
N PHE A 67 -12.10 8.24 4.77
CA PHE A 67 -13.07 7.80 5.78
C PHE A 67 -12.55 8.03 7.20
N THR A 68 -11.27 7.79 7.44
CA THR A 68 -10.60 8.04 8.71
C THR A 68 -10.63 9.53 9.05
N ALA A 69 -10.30 10.42 8.10
CA ALA A 69 -10.36 11.85 8.30
C ALA A 69 -11.78 12.33 8.64
N MET A 70 -12.80 11.82 7.93
CA MET A 70 -14.20 12.12 8.19
C MET A 70 -14.65 11.64 9.59
N LEU A 71 -14.27 10.42 9.99
CA LEU A 71 -14.60 9.87 11.31
C LEU A 71 -13.92 10.67 12.43
N ASN A 72 -12.66 11.04 12.26
CA ASN A 72 -11.90 11.84 13.21
C ASN A 72 -12.52 13.26 13.36
N ALA A 73 -12.96 13.88 12.25
CA ALA A 73 -13.68 15.15 12.29
C ALA A 73 -15.00 15.08 13.07
N ARG A 74 -15.60 13.88 13.14
CA ARG A 74 -16.82 13.60 13.93
C ARG A 74 -16.50 13.00 15.31
N ARG A 75 -15.24 13.02 15.75
CA ARG A 75 -14.77 12.47 17.03
C ARG A 75 -15.10 10.96 17.21
N ARG A 76 -15.13 10.20 16.12
CA ARG A 76 -15.35 8.75 16.08
C ARG A 76 -14.04 8.02 15.82
N PHE A 77 -13.12 8.05 16.78
CA PHE A 77 -11.75 7.56 16.63
C PHE A 77 -11.64 6.03 16.64
N ALA A 78 -12.53 5.33 17.37
CA ALA A 78 -12.40 3.89 17.59
C ALA A 78 -12.36 3.09 16.28
N ALA A 79 -13.32 3.31 15.35
CA ALA A 79 -13.34 2.58 14.08
C ALA A 79 -12.08 2.84 13.25
N ALA A 80 -11.61 4.07 13.20
CA ALA A 80 -10.40 4.47 12.48
C ALA A 80 -9.14 3.81 13.08
N ALA A 81 -9.07 3.68 14.42
CA ALA A 81 -7.94 3.06 15.11
C ALA A 81 -7.88 1.53 14.92
N PHE A 82 -9.04 0.86 14.85
CA PHE A 82 -9.10 -0.59 14.67
C PHE A 82 -8.97 -1.07 13.22
N ALA A 83 -9.25 -0.22 12.24
CA ALA A 83 -9.22 -0.61 10.84
C ALA A 83 -7.86 -1.19 10.38
N PRO A 84 -6.68 -0.62 10.72
CA PRO A 84 -5.39 -1.20 10.36
C PRO A 84 -5.13 -2.57 11.01
N ALA A 85 -5.66 -2.82 12.21
CA ALA A 85 -5.51 -4.11 12.88
C ALA A 85 -6.24 -5.22 12.11
N LEU A 86 -7.39 -4.91 11.51
CA LEU A 86 -8.12 -5.86 10.67
C LEU A 86 -7.35 -6.20 9.39
N ASN A 87 -6.71 -5.23 8.76
CA ASN A 87 -5.84 -5.50 7.62
C ASN A 87 -4.73 -6.48 8.02
N ASN A 88 -4.04 -6.23 9.12
CA ASN A 88 -2.96 -7.10 9.61
C ASN A 88 -3.49 -8.51 9.93
N LEU A 89 -4.68 -8.63 10.51
CA LEU A 89 -5.31 -9.92 10.80
C LEU A 89 -5.57 -10.73 9.52
N VAL A 90 -6.09 -10.09 8.47
CA VAL A 90 -6.31 -10.74 7.17
C VAL A 90 -4.97 -11.16 6.55
N VAL A 91 -3.96 -10.30 6.56
CA VAL A 91 -2.63 -10.63 6.03
C VAL A 91 -2.01 -11.82 6.78
N ILE A 92 -2.09 -11.82 8.10
CA ILE A 92 -1.62 -12.96 8.93
C ILE A 92 -2.38 -14.23 8.56
N ALA A 93 -3.70 -14.17 8.42
CA ALA A 93 -4.51 -15.32 8.01
C ALA A 93 -4.11 -15.86 6.64
N VAL A 94 -3.83 -15.00 5.67
CA VAL A 94 -3.34 -15.36 4.33
C VAL A 94 -1.98 -16.05 4.43
N LEU A 95 -1.04 -15.48 5.19
CA LEU A 95 0.30 -16.05 5.37
C LEU A 95 0.27 -17.39 6.08
N LEU A 96 -0.62 -17.60 7.05
CA LEU A 96 -0.82 -18.89 7.72
C LEU A 96 -1.55 -19.91 6.85
N ALA A 97 -2.38 -19.47 5.93
CA ALA A 97 -3.07 -20.34 4.98
C ALA A 97 -2.14 -20.84 3.86
N LEU A 98 -1.14 -20.03 3.46
CA LEU A 98 -0.25 -20.34 2.35
C LEU A 98 0.45 -21.71 2.50
N PRO A 99 1.16 -22.03 3.60
CA PRO A 99 1.83 -23.32 3.75
C PRO A 99 0.86 -24.50 3.88
N ARG A 100 -0.39 -24.25 4.32
CA ARG A 100 -1.42 -25.29 4.43
C ARG A 100 -2.04 -25.66 3.09
N LEU A 101 -2.27 -24.67 2.23
CA LEU A 101 -2.87 -24.84 0.91
C LEU A 101 -1.83 -25.23 -0.15
N HIS A 102 -0.59 -24.83 0.05
CA HIS A 102 0.54 -25.04 -0.88
C HIS A 102 1.76 -25.57 -0.11
N PRO A 103 1.74 -26.81 0.39
CA PRO A 103 2.82 -27.38 1.19
C PRO A 103 4.11 -27.55 0.38
N GLY A 104 5.26 -27.27 1.02
CA GLY A 104 6.59 -27.39 0.40
C GLY A 104 7.03 -26.19 -0.43
N ARG A 105 6.33 -25.04 -0.31
CA ARG A 105 6.60 -23.83 -1.10
C ARG A 105 6.97 -22.65 -0.19
N GLU A 106 8.07 -22.80 0.51
CA GLU A 106 8.56 -21.80 1.47
C GLU A 106 9.58 -20.82 0.87
N THR A 107 10.01 -21.03 -0.38
CA THR A 107 10.99 -20.16 -1.04
C THR A 107 10.37 -19.39 -2.21
N VAL A 108 10.95 -18.22 -2.52
CA VAL A 108 10.53 -17.39 -3.67
C VAL A 108 10.53 -18.20 -4.97
N GLY A 109 11.50 -19.10 -5.15
CA GLY A 109 11.59 -19.97 -6.34
C GLY A 109 10.45 -21.00 -6.44
N SER A 110 9.86 -21.40 -5.32
CA SER A 110 8.75 -22.36 -5.32
C SER A 110 7.39 -21.69 -5.55
N VAL A 111 7.26 -20.40 -5.21
CA VAL A 111 6.08 -19.59 -5.52
C VAL A 111 6.04 -19.20 -7.00
N LEU A 112 7.22 -19.06 -7.65
CA LEU A 112 7.37 -18.72 -9.07
C LEU A 112 6.71 -19.71 -10.05
N GLY A 113 6.35 -20.92 -9.63
CA GLY A 113 5.65 -21.92 -10.45
C GLY A 113 4.21 -22.19 -10.04
N ASP A 114 3.73 -21.54 -8.98
CA ASP A 114 2.41 -21.78 -8.41
C ASP A 114 1.50 -20.56 -8.49
N ARG A 115 0.72 -20.50 -9.54
CA ARG A 115 -0.26 -19.44 -9.76
C ARG A 115 -1.28 -19.33 -8.61
N GLY A 116 -1.58 -20.43 -7.91
CA GLY A 116 -2.48 -20.43 -6.76
C GLY A 116 -1.88 -19.70 -5.56
N GLY A 117 -0.62 -19.99 -5.22
CA GLY A 117 0.12 -19.31 -4.15
C GLY A 117 0.33 -17.82 -4.44
N GLU A 118 0.65 -17.49 -5.69
CA GLU A 118 0.80 -16.11 -6.15
C GLU A 118 -0.50 -15.30 -6.01
N LEU A 119 -1.63 -15.86 -6.48
CA LEU A 119 -2.93 -15.24 -6.34
C LEU A 119 -3.35 -15.11 -4.88
N LEU A 120 -3.09 -16.12 -4.06
CA LEU A 120 -3.39 -16.08 -2.63
C LEU A 120 -2.62 -14.95 -1.93
N LEU A 121 -1.35 -14.77 -2.23
CA LEU A 121 -0.53 -13.68 -1.69
C LEU A 121 -1.00 -12.32 -2.23
N GLY A 122 -1.12 -12.17 -3.53
CA GLY A 122 -1.46 -10.90 -4.17
C GLY A 122 -2.87 -10.43 -3.83
N LEU A 123 -3.86 -11.28 -4.07
CA LEU A 123 -5.27 -10.93 -3.79
C LEU A 123 -5.60 -11.00 -2.30
N GLY A 124 -4.99 -11.91 -1.55
CA GLY A 124 -5.21 -12.03 -0.11
C GLY A 124 -4.75 -10.78 0.66
N THR A 125 -3.57 -10.26 0.34
CA THR A 125 -3.09 -9.00 0.95
C THR A 125 -3.93 -7.81 0.49
N THR A 126 -4.34 -7.76 -0.77
CA THR A 126 -5.26 -6.73 -1.28
C THR A 126 -6.62 -6.80 -0.58
N LEU A 127 -7.13 -8.01 -0.32
CA LEU A 127 -8.35 -8.21 0.44
C LEU A 127 -8.26 -7.60 1.85
N GLY A 128 -7.11 -7.68 2.50
CA GLY A 128 -6.88 -7.04 3.81
C GLY A 128 -7.16 -5.54 3.78
N VAL A 129 -6.66 -4.85 2.75
CA VAL A 129 -6.88 -3.41 2.56
C VAL A 129 -8.35 -3.11 2.23
N VAL A 130 -8.98 -3.95 1.41
CA VAL A 130 -10.42 -3.83 1.10
C VAL A 130 -11.26 -3.98 2.38
N VAL A 131 -10.99 -5.01 3.19
CA VAL A 131 -11.70 -5.24 4.48
C VAL A 131 -11.52 -4.04 5.40
N MET A 132 -10.29 -3.52 5.53
CA MET A 132 -10.00 -2.32 6.31
C MET A 132 -10.87 -1.13 5.87
N THR A 133 -11.02 -0.92 4.56
CA THR A 133 -11.84 0.16 4.01
C THR A 133 -13.33 -0.07 4.25
N VAL A 134 -13.81 -1.29 3.98
CA VAL A 134 -15.24 -1.64 4.07
C VAL A 134 -15.75 -1.56 5.50
N VAL A 135 -14.94 -1.93 6.49
CA VAL A 135 -15.34 -1.88 7.92
C VAL A 135 -15.55 -0.43 8.40
N LEU A 136 -14.90 0.56 7.80
CA LEU A 136 -15.13 1.97 8.12
C LEU A 136 -16.47 2.49 7.59
N TRP A 137 -17.02 1.87 6.55
CA TRP A 137 -18.27 2.31 5.90
C TRP A 137 -19.49 2.37 6.83
N PRO A 138 -19.84 1.32 7.61
CA PRO A 138 -20.97 1.39 8.54
C PRO A 138 -20.76 2.42 9.65
N ALA A 139 -19.53 2.58 10.14
CA ALA A 139 -19.20 3.63 11.10
C ALA A 139 -19.43 5.02 10.51
N LEU A 140 -19.05 5.25 9.25
CA LEU A 140 -19.25 6.49 8.53
C LEU A 140 -20.74 6.77 8.28
N ARG A 141 -21.50 5.78 7.83
CA ARG A 141 -22.96 5.90 7.64
C ARG A 141 -23.70 6.35 8.90
N ARG A 142 -23.30 5.83 10.06
CA ARG A 142 -23.88 6.22 11.37
C ARG A 142 -23.62 7.67 11.75
N THR A 143 -22.70 8.35 11.09
CA THR A 143 -22.44 9.79 11.31
C THR A 143 -23.36 10.71 10.50
N GLY A 144 -24.25 10.15 9.66
CA GLY A 144 -25.15 10.91 8.79
C GLY A 144 -24.49 11.56 7.58
N VAL A 145 -23.23 11.20 7.29
CA VAL A 145 -22.51 11.70 6.11
C VAL A 145 -23.10 11.05 4.86
N ARG A 146 -23.54 11.89 3.92
CA ARG A 146 -23.99 11.46 2.59
C ARG A 146 -22.86 11.74 1.61
N LEU A 147 -22.24 10.69 1.10
CA LEU A 147 -21.28 10.81 0.02
C LEU A 147 -22.05 11.10 -1.28
N ARG A 148 -21.71 12.22 -1.93
CA ARG A 148 -22.20 12.55 -3.27
C ARG A 148 -21.01 12.55 -4.22
N TRP A 149 -21.10 11.78 -5.28
CA TRP A 149 -20.09 11.75 -6.33
C TRP A 149 -20.20 13.01 -7.18
N VAL A 150 -19.19 13.87 -7.18
CA VAL A 150 -19.13 15.10 -7.96
C VAL A 150 -17.80 15.20 -8.66
N TRP A 151 -17.82 15.26 -9.97
CA TRP A 151 -16.61 15.42 -10.80
C TRP A 151 -16.32 16.93 -10.98
N ASP A 152 -15.49 17.49 -10.14
CA ASP A 152 -15.03 18.88 -10.27
C ASP A 152 -13.55 19.05 -9.91
N LEU A 153 -12.68 18.75 -10.88
CA LEU A 153 -11.21 18.93 -10.76
C LEU A 153 -10.78 20.41 -10.66
N ARG A 154 -11.68 21.36 -11.00
CA ARG A 154 -11.37 22.79 -10.98
C ARG A 154 -11.75 23.49 -9.68
N HIS A 155 -12.36 22.76 -8.75
CA HIS A 155 -12.76 23.31 -7.47
C HIS A 155 -11.56 23.93 -6.73
N PRO A 156 -11.67 25.17 -6.17
CA PRO A 156 -10.57 25.86 -5.46
C PRO A 156 -9.95 25.04 -4.33
N ALA A 157 -10.77 24.23 -3.63
CA ALA A 157 -10.31 23.35 -2.57
C ALA A 157 -9.35 22.26 -3.09
N VAL A 158 -9.60 21.70 -4.29
CA VAL A 158 -8.71 20.71 -4.94
C VAL A 158 -7.36 21.34 -5.27
N ARG A 159 -7.35 22.54 -5.85
CA ARG A 159 -6.11 23.27 -6.16
C ARG A 159 -5.30 23.57 -4.88
N ARG A 160 -5.97 23.93 -3.79
CA ARG A 160 -5.34 24.16 -2.49
C ARG A 160 -4.77 22.86 -1.92
N LEU A 161 -5.52 21.75 -2.00
CA LEU A 161 -5.08 20.43 -1.57
C LEU A 161 -3.83 19.98 -2.35
N VAL A 162 -3.88 20.05 -3.68
CA VAL A 162 -2.73 19.70 -4.55
C VAL A 162 -1.49 20.53 -4.21
N ARG A 163 -1.66 21.82 -3.95
CA ARG A 163 -0.54 22.70 -3.57
C ARG A 163 0.06 22.31 -2.21
N LEU A 164 -0.78 22.04 -1.22
CA LEU A 164 -0.33 21.62 0.12
C LEU A 164 0.29 20.21 0.09
N SER A 165 -0.31 19.31 -0.67
CA SER A 165 0.20 17.93 -0.84
C SER A 165 1.49 17.89 -1.63
N GLY A 166 1.78 18.87 -2.49
CA GLY A 166 3.00 18.94 -3.28
C GLY A 166 4.26 18.86 -2.43
N TRP A 167 4.32 19.58 -1.32
CA TRP A 167 5.44 19.52 -0.38
C TRP A 167 5.57 18.17 0.31
N THR A 168 4.44 17.60 0.73
CA THR A 168 4.40 16.27 1.37
C THR A 168 4.82 15.19 0.38
N VAL A 169 4.36 15.25 -0.86
CA VAL A 169 4.79 14.35 -1.93
C VAL A 169 6.27 14.53 -2.24
N GLY A 170 6.76 15.77 -2.33
CA GLY A 170 8.19 16.06 -2.54
C GLY A 170 9.04 15.45 -1.42
N TYR A 171 8.65 15.61 -0.18
CA TYR A 171 9.32 14.98 0.96
C TYR A 171 9.28 13.45 0.88
N ALA A 172 8.12 12.86 0.58
CA ALA A 172 7.97 11.41 0.44
C ALA A 172 8.86 10.86 -0.68
N VAL A 173 8.90 11.52 -1.84
CA VAL A 173 9.77 11.14 -2.96
C VAL A 173 11.24 11.23 -2.57
N ALA A 174 11.68 12.32 -1.95
CA ALA A 174 13.06 12.47 -1.50
C ALA A 174 13.47 11.38 -0.51
N ASN A 175 12.57 11.07 0.45
CA ASN A 175 12.80 9.99 1.42
C ASN A 175 12.88 8.62 0.73
N GLN A 176 12.03 8.37 -0.26
CA GLN A 176 12.04 7.11 -1.01
C GLN A 176 13.29 6.96 -1.87
N VAL A 177 13.75 8.04 -2.49
CA VAL A 177 15.02 8.06 -3.24
C VAL A 177 16.21 7.79 -2.30
N ALA A 178 16.26 8.45 -1.14
CA ALA A 178 17.29 8.22 -0.14
C ALA A 178 17.29 6.76 0.32
N PHE A 179 16.12 6.21 0.64
CA PHE A 179 15.98 4.82 1.03
C PHE A 179 16.43 3.85 -0.07
N TRP A 180 16.07 4.13 -1.33
CA TRP A 180 16.50 3.35 -2.49
C TRP A 180 18.03 3.38 -2.66
N ILE A 181 18.67 4.55 -2.50
CA ILE A 181 20.13 4.68 -2.55
C ILE A 181 20.79 3.79 -1.47
N VAL A 182 20.26 3.85 -0.24
CA VAL A 182 20.77 3.03 0.87
C VAL A 182 20.63 1.54 0.56
N LEU A 183 19.48 1.10 0.05
CA LEU A 183 19.27 -0.30 -0.35
C LEU A 183 20.27 -0.73 -1.43
N VAL A 184 20.50 0.12 -2.44
CA VAL A 184 21.47 -0.16 -3.52
C VAL A 184 22.90 -0.27 -2.97
N LEU A 185 23.28 0.58 -2.01
CA LEU A 185 24.60 0.54 -1.39
C LEU A 185 24.76 -0.65 -0.44
N SER A 186 23.68 -1.07 0.23
CA SER A 186 23.66 -2.21 1.14
C SER A 186 23.69 -3.56 0.42
N TYR A 187 23.37 -3.58 -0.87
CA TYR A 187 23.29 -4.82 -1.65
C TYR A 187 24.67 -5.27 -2.13
N ARG A 188 25.44 -5.90 -1.25
CA ARG A 188 26.76 -6.50 -1.58
C ARG A 188 26.72 -8.02 -1.63
N THR A 189 26.01 -8.64 -0.69
CA THR A 189 25.83 -10.10 -0.58
C THR A 189 24.38 -10.47 -0.35
N ALA A 190 24.03 -11.73 -0.64
CA ALA A 190 22.67 -12.24 -0.38
C ALA A 190 22.37 -12.17 1.13
N GLY A 191 21.31 -11.47 1.50
CA GLY A 191 20.90 -11.29 2.89
C GLY A 191 21.20 -9.93 3.51
N ASP A 192 22.15 -9.16 2.99
CA ASP A 192 22.53 -7.84 3.53
C ASP A 192 21.33 -6.88 3.58
N THR A 193 20.52 -6.87 2.54
CA THR A 193 19.30 -6.04 2.49
C THR A 193 18.31 -6.42 3.57
N SER A 194 18.11 -7.72 3.82
CA SER A 194 17.20 -8.21 4.86
C SER A 194 17.72 -7.86 6.26
N ALA A 195 19.02 -7.98 6.49
CA ALA A 195 19.65 -7.58 7.74
C ALA A 195 19.52 -6.07 7.99
N TYR A 196 19.74 -5.25 6.95
CA TYR A 196 19.54 -3.80 7.04
C TYR A 196 18.10 -3.44 7.37
N LEU A 197 17.12 -4.05 6.67
CA LEU A 197 15.70 -3.79 6.93
C LEU A 197 15.29 -4.18 8.35
N ALA A 198 15.78 -5.31 8.86
CA ALA A 198 15.53 -5.73 10.22
C ALA A 198 16.13 -4.71 11.22
N ALA A 199 17.40 -4.33 11.06
CA ALA A 199 18.05 -3.34 11.89
C ALA A 199 17.34 -1.98 11.86
N PHE A 200 16.93 -1.53 10.68
CA PHE A 200 16.18 -0.28 10.50
C PHE A 200 14.80 -0.33 11.18
N THR A 201 14.11 -1.46 11.14
CA THR A 201 12.83 -1.66 11.84
C THR A 201 13.02 -1.54 13.35
N PHE A 202 14.04 -2.20 13.92
CA PHE A 202 14.37 -2.09 15.34
C PHE A 202 14.78 -0.67 15.74
N PHE A 203 15.49 0.04 14.89
CA PHE A 203 15.84 1.45 15.11
C PHE A 203 14.61 2.36 15.15
N GLN A 204 13.60 2.08 14.30
CA GLN A 204 12.38 2.89 14.26
C GLN A 204 11.42 2.63 15.43
N LEU A 205 11.47 1.47 16.10
CA LEU A 205 10.56 1.15 17.20
C LEU A 205 10.62 2.16 18.36
N PRO A 206 11.81 2.53 18.91
CA PRO A 206 11.88 3.56 19.95
C PRO A 206 11.37 4.91 19.47
N HIS A 207 11.72 5.30 18.23
CA HIS A 207 11.28 6.55 17.64
C HIS A 207 9.74 6.61 17.54
N GLY A 208 9.10 5.54 17.08
CA GLY A 208 7.64 5.45 17.00
C GLY A 208 6.97 5.53 18.37
N LEU A 209 7.54 4.88 19.40
CA LEU A 209 6.99 4.89 20.75
C LEU A 209 7.10 6.25 21.44
N PHE A 210 8.23 6.95 21.28
CA PHE A 210 8.49 8.21 22.00
C PHE A 210 8.05 9.46 21.23
N THR A 211 7.92 9.41 19.91
CA THR A 211 7.62 10.60 19.10
C THR A 211 6.14 10.70 18.73
N VAL A 212 5.40 9.59 18.72
CA VAL A 212 4.00 9.53 18.28
C VAL A 212 3.01 9.46 19.45
N SER A 213 3.49 9.27 20.70
CA SER A 213 2.66 9.31 21.93
C SER A 213 2.60 10.76 22.56
#